data_6875b112b5cbafa0e0da8972f2576f37
#
_entry.id   6875b112b5cbafa0e0da8972f2576f37
#
_cell.length_a   1.000
_cell.length_b   1.000
_cell.length_c   1.000
_cell.angle_alpha   90.00
_cell.angle_beta   90.00
_cell.angle_gamma   90.00
#
_symmetry.space_group_name_H-M   'P 1'
#
loop_
_entity.id
_entity.type
_entity.pdbx_description
1 polymer ?
#
loop_
_entity_poly.entity_id
_entity_poly.type
_entity_poly.pdbx_seq_one_letter_code
_entity_poly.pdbx_strand_id
1 'polypeptide(L)'
;NQKKPIKKIKKFSIIIGKFYSKESAYHLKDRLEKNYVEKEALKVKKLGKNKFQLSAGPYTSINTLKNAYFQLNKYGFDNLDIEKND
;
A
#
# COMPACT_ATOMS: atom_id res chain seq x y z
N ASN A 1 5.28 36.81 -9.26
CA ASN A 1 5.11 36.14 -9.28
C ASN A 1 4.40 35.47 -9.06
N GLN A 2 4.27 35.16 -9.10
CA GLN A 2 3.72 34.47 -8.70
C GLN A 2 4.04 33.28 -8.56
N LYS A 3 4.30 33.20 -7.73
CA LYS A 3 4.58 32.02 -7.58
C LYS A 3 3.45 31.25 -7.38
N LYS A 4 3.24 30.28 -8.08
CA LYS A 4 2.19 29.51 -7.88
C LYS A 4 2.40 28.69 -6.69
N PRO A 5 1.43 28.43 -5.87
CA PRO A 5 1.58 27.63 -4.72
C PRO A 5 1.91 26.22 -5.13
N ILE A 6 2.76 25.61 -4.35
CA ILE A 6 3.10 24.27 -4.62
C ILE A 6 1.92 23.39 -4.31
N LYS A 7 1.47 22.68 -5.31
CA LYS A 7 0.39 21.80 -5.11
C LYS A 7 0.85 20.64 -4.31
N LYS A 8 0.20 20.35 -3.24
CA LYS A 8 0.47 19.15 -2.53
C LYS A 8 0.05 17.98 -3.36
N ILE A 9 0.95 17.07 -3.58
CA ILE A 9 0.64 15.86 -4.31
C ILE A 9 -0.06 14.92 -3.38
N LYS A 10 -1.26 14.53 -3.72
CA LYS A 10 -2.01 13.59 -2.91
C LYS A 10 -1.49 12.20 -3.16
N LYS A 11 -1.22 11.50 -2.10
CA LYS A 11 -0.70 10.15 -2.18
C LYS A 11 -1.70 9.20 -1.53
N PHE A 12 -1.83 8.04 -2.13
CA PHE A 12 -2.77 7.04 -1.66
C PHE A 12 -2.05 5.72 -1.50
N SER A 13 -2.39 5.01 -0.44
CA SER A 13 -1.86 3.68 -0.21
C SER A 13 -3.00 2.71 -0.07
N ILE A 14 -2.75 1.46 -0.44
CA ILE A 14 -3.73 0.41 -0.29
C ILE A 14 -3.34 -0.42 0.92
N ILE A 15 -4.23 -0.51 1.90
CA ILE A 15 -3.98 -1.31 3.08
C ILE A 15 -4.41 -2.73 2.77
N ILE A 16 -3.45 -3.64 2.77
CA ILE A 16 -3.71 -5.02 2.41
C ILE A 16 -4.17 -5.81 3.62
N GLY A 17 -3.51 -5.58 4.76
CA GLY A 17 -3.90 -6.31 5.96
C GLY A 17 -3.17 -5.82 7.18
N LYS A 18 -3.67 -6.23 8.34
CA LYS A 18 -3.05 -5.94 9.61
C LYS A 18 -2.75 -7.24 10.31
N PHE A 19 -1.63 -7.29 10.97
CA PHE A 19 -1.14 -8.52 11.57
C PHE A 19 -0.67 -8.25 12.99
N TYR A 20 -0.70 -9.30 13.80
CA TYR A 20 -0.26 -9.17 15.17
C TYR A 20 1.19 -9.62 15.36
N SER A 21 1.83 -10.09 14.31
CA SER A 21 3.23 -10.44 14.38
C SER A 21 3.95 -9.95 13.15
N LYS A 22 5.21 -9.64 13.33
CA LYS A 22 6.05 -9.19 12.25
C LYS A 22 6.22 -10.28 11.20
N GLU A 23 6.37 -11.52 11.67
CA GLU A 23 6.57 -12.62 10.76
C GLU A 23 5.41 -12.83 9.81
N SER A 24 4.18 -12.67 10.34
CA SER A 24 3.01 -12.84 9.48
C SER A 24 2.95 -11.78 8.40
N ALA A 25 3.27 -10.54 8.77
CA ALA A 25 3.25 -9.45 7.80
C ALA A 25 4.29 -9.68 6.70
N TYR A 26 5.50 -10.05 7.10
CA TYR A 26 6.56 -10.26 6.11
C TYR A 26 6.36 -11.51 5.30
N HIS A 27 5.73 -12.50 5.88
CA HIS A 27 5.42 -13.72 5.15
C HIS A 27 4.49 -13.43 3.97
N LEU A 28 3.45 -12.64 4.21
CA LEU A 28 2.55 -12.27 3.14
C LEU A 28 3.24 -11.34 2.14
N LYS A 29 4.07 -10.42 2.65
CA LYS A 29 4.81 -9.54 1.76
C LYS A 29 5.67 -10.33 0.80
N ASP A 30 6.39 -11.33 1.32
CA ASP A 30 7.25 -12.16 0.48
C ASP A 30 6.46 -12.90 -0.58
N ARG A 31 5.31 -13.43 -0.20
CA ARG A 31 4.47 -14.14 -1.16
C ARG A 31 4.00 -13.22 -2.27
N LEU A 32 3.61 -12.00 -1.91
CA LEU A 32 3.14 -11.06 -2.90
C LEU A 32 4.26 -10.59 -3.82
N GLU A 33 5.46 -10.45 -3.28
CA GLU A 33 6.59 -10.00 -4.08
C GLU A 33 6.91 -10.97 -5.20
N LYS A 34 6.62 -12.22 -5.02
CA LYS A 34 6.90 -13.22 -6.05
C LYS A 34 5.93 -13.13 -7.21
N ASN A 35 4.72 -12.65 -6.95
CA ASN A 35 3.68 -12.65 -7.95
C ASN A 35 3.18 -11.26 -8.32
N TYR A 36 3.61 -10.26 -7.60
CA TYR A 36 3.12 -8.92 -7.79
C TYR A 36 4.19 -8.09 -8.50
N VAL A 37 3.76 -7.35 -9.49
CA VAL A 37 4.68 -6.62 -10.33
C VAL A 37 5.39 -5.51 -9.60
N GLU A 38 4.68 -4.82 -8.73
CA GLU A 38 5.23 -3.65 -8.08
C GLU A 38 5.67 -3.94 -6.67
N LYS A 39 6.62 -4.84 -6.55
CA LYS A 39 7.05 -5.27 -5.23
C LYS A 39 7.67 -4.15 -4.41
N GLU A 40 8.25 -3.15 -5.06
CA GLU A 40 8.84 -2.04 -4.31
C GLU A 40 7.79 -1.22 -3.59
N ALA A 41 6.54 -1.33 -4.01
CA ALA A 41 5.47 -0.60 -3.34
C ALA A 41 5.00 -1.28 -2.07
N LEU A 42 5.38 -2.53 -1.85
CA LEU A 42 4.93 -3.26 -0.67
C LEU A 42 5.74 -2.87 0.54
N LYS A 43 5.05 -2.49 1.60
CA LYS A 43 5.70 -1.99 2.81
C LYS A 43 5.03 -2.54 4.05
N VAL A 44 5.84 -2.84 5.06
CA VAL A 44 5.34 -3.24 6.36
C VAL A 44 5.60 -2.09 7.32
N LYS A 45 4.55 -1.65 8.00
CA LYS A 45 4.66 -0.56 8.93
C LYS A 45 4.23 -1.03 10.30
N LYS A 46 5.02 -0.70 11.31
CA LYS A 46 4.69 -1.04 12.69
C LYS A 46 3.72 0.00 13.22
N LEU A 47 2.54 -0.43 13.62
CA LEU A 47 1.52 0.47 14.14
C LEU A 47 1.53 0.53 15.65
N GLY A 48 2.02 -0.50 16.29
CA GLY A 48 2.07 -0.56 17.74
C GLY A 48 2.95 -1.70 18.15
N LYS A 49 2.88 -2.04 19.42
CA LYS A 49 3.77 -3.05 19.96
C LYS A 49 3.65 -4.38 19.23
N ASN A 50 2.43 -4.84 19.06
CA ASN A 50 2.18 -6.10 18.36
C ASN A 50 1.22 -5.89 17.22
N LYS A 51 1.42 -4.83 16.47
CA LYS A 51 0.52 -4.54 15.37
C LYS A 51 1.31 -4.06 14.17
N PHE A 52 1.13 -4.76 13.06
CA PHE A 52 1.86 -4.45 11.84
C PHE A 52 0.88 -4.35 10.68
N GLN A 53 1.18 -3.50 9.73
CA GLN A 53 0.31 -3.25 8.60
C GLN A 53 1.09 -3.47 7.32
N LEU A 54 0.51 -4.23 6.42
CA LEU A 54 1.08 -4.40 5.09
C LEU A 54 0.28 -3.54 4.13
N SER A 55 0.97 -2.73 3.36
CA SER A 55 0.33 -1.83 2.43
C SER A 55 1.12 -1.75 1.14
N ALA A 56 0.46 -1.24 0.11
CA ALA A 56 1.08 -1.00 -1.18
C ALA A 56 0.97 0.48 -1.50
N GLY A 57 2.06 1.04 -1.95
CA GLY A 57 2.09 2.45 -2.29
C GLY A 57 3.32 3.13 -1.73
N PRO A 58 3.31 4.45 -1.63
CA PRO A 58 2.19 5.33 -2.00
C PRO A 58 2.09 5.56 -3.50
N TYR A 59 0.87 5.77 -3.95
CA TYR A 59 0.61 6.06 -5.36
C TYR A 59 0.16 7.50 -5.50
N THR A 60 0.68 8.18 -6.51
CA THR A 60 0.32 9.58 -6.74
C THR A 60 -0.63 9.74 -7.91
N SER A 61 -0.92 8.67 -8.60
CA SER A 61 -1.78 8.70 -9.77
C SER A 61 -2.96 7.79 -9.55
N ILE A 62 -4.14 8.25 -9.95
CA ILE A 62 -5.34 7.43 -9.84
C ILE A 62 -5.20 6.17 -10.67
N ASN A 63 -4.57 6.28 -11.83
CA ASN A 63 -4.43 5.11 -12.70
C ASN A 63 -3.56 4.03 -12.08
N THR A 64 -2.43 4.41 -11.50
CA THR A 64 -1.57 3.42 -10.87
C THR A 64 -2.23 2.84 -9.64
N LEU A 65 -2.97 3.66 -8.89
CA LEU A 65 -3.70 3.18 -7.73
C LEU A 65 -4.75 2.15 -8.14
N LYS A 66 -5.49 2.44 -9.19
CA LYS A 66 -6.53 1.53 -9.65
C LYS A 66 -5.94 0.22 -10.17
N ASN A 67 -4.84 0.30 -10.88
CA ASN A 67 -4.19 -0.89 -11.38
C ASN A 67 -3.71 -1.78 -10.23
N ALA A 68 -3.10 -1.17 -9.23
CA ALA A 68 -2.62 -1.93 -8.08
C ALA A 68 -3.78 -2.56 -7.33
N TYR A 69 -4.85 -1.80 -7.13
CA TYR A 69 -6.03 -2.30 -6.46
C TYR A 69 -6.60 -3.50 -7.21
N PHE A 70 -6.68 -3.36 -8.51
CA PHE A 70 -7.24 -4.40 -9.36
C PHE A 70 -6.40 -5.67 -9.29
N GLN A 71 -5.08 -5.53 -9.31
CA GLN A 71 -4.21 -6.69 -9.22
C GLN A 71 -4.33 -7.39 -7.89
N LEU A 72 -4.39 -6.63 -6.80
CA LEU A 72 -4.55 -7.23 -5.49
C LEU A 72 -5.89 -7.96 -5.39
N ASN A 73 -6.91 -7.38 -5.99
CA ASN A 73 -8.21 -8.02 -6.01
C ASN A 73 -8.15 -9.36 -6.73
N LYS A 74 -7.39 -9.41 -7.82
CA LYS A 74 -7.23 -10.64 -8.57
C LYS A 74 -6.54 -11.73 -7.78
N TYR A 75 -5.69 -11.34 -6.86
CA TYR A 75 -5.00 -12.30 -6.02
C TYR A 75 -5.82 -12.71 -4.81
N GLY A 76 -7.05 -12.25 -4.72
CA GLY A 76 -7.94 -12.69 -3.67
C GLY A 76 -8.11 -11.72 -2.52
N PHE A 77 -7.55 -10.55 -2.61
CA PHE A 77 -7.70 -9.56 -1.55
C PHE A 77 -8.85 -8.64 -1.87
N ASP A 78 -9.97 -8.84 -1.20
CA ASP A 78 -11.16 -8.05 -1.49
C ASP A 78 -11.58 -7.14 -0.34
N ASN A 79 -10.87 -7.17 0.78
CA ASN A 79 -11.14 -6.23 1.87
C ASN A 79 -10.04 -5.21 1.96
N LEU A 80 -9.84 -4.50 0.86
CA LEU A 80 -8.77 -3.53 0.77
C LEU A 80 -9.28 -2.16 1.16
N ASP A 81 -8.47 -1.44 1.95
CA ASP A 81 -8.77 -0.07 2.31
C ASP A 81 -7.81 0.86 1.61
N ILE A 82 -8.28 2.05 1.34
CA ILE A 82 -7.44 3.07 0.73
C ILE A 82 -7.17 4.15 1.77
N GLU A 83 -5.90 4.41 1.99
CA GLU A 83 -5.50 5.43 2.94
C GLU A 83 -4.90 6.60 2.18
N LYS A 84 -5.38 7.79 2.50
CA LYS A 84 -4.86 9.00 1.88
C LYS A 84 -3.71 9.52 2.72
N ASN A 85 -2.58 9.72 2.09
CA ASN A 85 -1.41 10.29 2.75
C ASN A 85 -1.16 11.67 2.20
N ASP A 86 -0.86 12.59 3.06
CA ASP A 86 -0.52 13.94 2.63
C ASP A 86 0.96 14.19 2.62
#